data_064f1ea40cdfd183cb7c72b6e11572b6
#
_entry.id   064f1ea40cdfd183cb7c72b6e11572b6
#
_cell.length_a   1.000
_cell.length_b   1.000
_cell.length_c   1.000
_cell.angle_alpha   90.00
_cell.angle_beta   90.00
_cell.angle_gamma   90.00
#
_symmetry.space_group_name_H-M   'P 1'
#
loop_
_entity.id
_entity.type
_entity.pdbx_description
1 polymer ?
#
loop_
_entity_poly.entity_id
_entity_poly.type
_entity_poly.pdbx_seq_one_letter_code
_entity_poly.pdbx_strand_id
1 'polypeptide(L)'
;MAVYQTYQTVGIREDLADIIYSISPTETPFMSGVAKTQATNTSHQWQTDALADVAANAAVEGASITYPTLSATTKLTNYTQISTKAIQVSGTNDAVTSAGRNNELAYQVAKSAKELKRDMEVALLSNVAAAAGNATTARKSGGVQTWISSNVSAGAGGSGSGGGAAR
;
A
#
# COMPACT_ATOMS: atom_id res chain seq x y z
N MET A 1 25.73 60.50 -21.68
CA MET A 1 24.86 59.72 -22.60
C MET A 1 24.01 58.77 -21.75
N ALA A 2 22.69 58.83 -21.90
CA ALA A 2 21.82 57.84 -21.24
C ALA A 2 21.90 56.54 -22.03
N VAL A 3 22.30 55.44 -21.36
CA VAL A 3 22.38 54.10 -21.95
C VAL A 3 21.02 53.46 -21.82
N TYR A 4 20.48 52.88 -22.90
CA TYR A 4 19.22 52.11 -22.88
C TYR A 4 19.46 50.81 -22.06
N GLN A 5 18.69 50.62 -20.99
CA GLN A 5 18.90 49.55 -20.03
C GLN A 5 17.84 48.46 -20.20
N THR A 6 18.15 47.26 -19.72
CA THR A 6 17.25 46.09 -19.73
C THR A 6 15.89 46.36 -19.07
N TYR A 7 15.86 47.23 -18.07
CA TYR A 7 14.60 47.63 -17.37
C TYR A 7 13.63 48.48 -18.24
N GLN A 8 14.12 48.95 -19.41
CA GLN A 8 13.31 49.72 -20.35
C GLN A 8 12.80 48.86 -21.52
N THR A 9 13.30 47.62 -21.63
CA THR A 9 12.97 46.70 -22.72
C THR A 9 11.67 45.95 -22.39
N VAL A 10 10.68 46.06 -23.28
CA VAL A 10 9.43 45.30 -23.20
C VAL A 10 9.58 44.02 -24.01
N GLY A 11 9.09 42.87 -23.45
CA GLY A 11 9.10 41.60 -24.15
C GLY A 11 10.31 40.68 -23.85
N ILE A 12 11.02 40.93 -22.74
CA ILE A 12 11.99 39.99 -22.22
C ILE A 12 11.23 38.73 -21.77
N ARG A 13 11.60 37.56 -22.32
CA ARG A 13 11.00 36.27 -21.90
C ARG A 13 11.55 35.88 -20.54
N GLU A 14 10.65 35.33 -19.72
CA GLU A 14 11.04 34.68 -18.47
C GLU A 14 11.92 33.46 -18.76
N ASP A 15 13.00 33.33 -17.99
CA ASP A 15 13.90 32.15 -18.04
C ASP A 15 13.38 31.09 -17.08
N LEU A 16 12.67 30.10 -17.61
CA LEU A 16 12.13 28.97 -16.87
C LEU A 16 12.97 27.73 -17.17
N ALA A 17 13.39 27.03 -16.13
CA ALA A 17 14.09 25.76 -16.28
C ALA A 17 13.15 24.70 -16.89
N ASP A 18 13.64 24.02 -17.93
CA ASP A 18 12.89 22.95 -18.63
C ASP A 18 12.92 21.60 -17.89
N ILE A 19 13.22 21.61 -16.57
CA ILE A 19 13.36 20.41 -15.76
C ILE A 19 12.45 20.54 -14.53
N ILE A 20 11.66 19.50 -14.28
CA ILE A 20 10.82 19.37 -13.06
C ILE A 20 11.50 18.38 -12.12
N TYR A 21 11.95 18.85 -10.97
CA TYR A 21 12.54 18.02 -9.94
C TYR A 21 11.46 17.41 -9.02
N SER A 22 11.48 16.08 -8.89
CA SER A 22 10.61 15.40 -7.91
C SER A 22 11.28 15.37 -6.54
N ILE A 23 10.68 16.02 -5.55
CA ILE A 23 11.17 16.06 -4.16
C ILE A 23 10.53 14.99 -3.26
N SER A 24 9.53 14.29 -3.77
CA SER A 24 8.80 13.27 -3.01
C SER A 24 9.42 11.88 -3.20
N PRO A 25 9.53 11.04 -2.15
CA PRO A 25 9.97 9.66 -2.32
C PRO A 25 8.96 8.90 -3.17
N THR A 26 9.46 8.12 -4.12
CA THR A 26 8.63 7.34 -5.07
C THR A 26 8.82 5.83 -4.92
N GLU A 27 9.70 5.39 -4.04
CA GLU A 27 10.01 3.99 -3.83
C GLU A 27 8.90 3.29 -3.04
N THR A 28 8.59 2.07 -3.46
CA THR A 28 7.62 1.18 -2.82
C THR A 28 8.29 -0.18 -2.59
N PRO A 29 9.19 -0.28 -1.58
CA PRO A 29 10.04 -1.44 -1.38
C PRO A 29 9.25 -2.70 -1.02
N PHE A 30 8.21 -2.60 -0.21
CA PHE A 30 7.39 -3.74 0.17
C PHE A 30 6.67 -4.33 -1.04
N MET A 31 5.95 -3.50 -1.79
CA MET A 31 5.21 -3.93 -2.98
C MET A 31 6.12 -4.49 -4.09
N SER A 32 7.37 -4.03 -4.13
CA SER A 32 8.37 -4.51 -5.09
C SER A 32 9.02 -5.82 -4.65
N GLY A 33 9.17 -6.05 -3.33
CA GLY A 33 9.82 -7.23 -2.76
C GLY A 33 8.88 -8.44 -2.55
N VAL A 34 7.57 -8.22 -2.50
CA VAL A 34 6.58 -9.30 -2.29
C VAL A 34 6.24 -9.99 -3.60
N ALA A 35 6.15 -11.31 -3.56
CA ALA A 35 5.68 -12.11 -4.69
C ALA A 35 4.22 -11.77 -5.03
N LYS A 36 3.89 -11.80 -6.31
CA LYS A 36 2.54 -11.48 -6.82
C LYS A 36 1.84 -12.74 -7.26
N THR A 37 0.57 -12.89 -6.87
CA THR A 37 -0.29 -13.96 -7.34
C THR A 37 -1.63 -13.40 -7.82
N GLN A 38 -2.35 -14.17 -8.61
CA GLN A 38 -3.64 -13.77 -9.14
C GLN A 38 -4.74 -14.26 -8.21
N ALA A 39 -5.62 -13.37 -7.77
CA ALA A 39 -6.84 -13.73 -7.05
C ALA A 39 -8.00 -13.87 -8.05
N THR A 40 -8.72 -14.99 -7.98
CA THR A 40 -9.88 -15.29 -8.85
C THR A 40 -11.20 -14.89 -8.22
N ASN A 41 -11.19 -14.49 -6.94
CA ASN A 41 -12.38 -14.08 -6.19
C ASN A 41 -12.11 -12.80 -5.39
N THR A 42 -13.16 -12.13 -4.98
CA THR A 42 -13.10 -10.96 -4.11
C THR A 42 -12.66 -11.29 -2.68
N SER A 43 -12.88 -12.53 -2.26
CA SER A 43 -12.46 -13.10 -0.97
C SER A 43 -11.36 -14.13 -1.23
N HIS A 44 -10.16 -13.86 -0.73
CA HIS A 44 -9.04 -14.79 -0.76
C HIS A 44 -8.93 -15.47 0.59
N GLN A 45 -8.90 -16.81 0.60
CA GLN A 45 -8.93 -17.62 1.81
C GLN A 45 -7.77 -18.62 1.81
N TRP A 46 -7.20 -18.81 2.99
CA TRP A 46 -6.18 -19.84 3.22
C TRP A 46 -6.37 -20.48 4.59
N GLN A 47 -5.75 -21.63 4.80
CA GLN A 47 -5.80 -22.34 6.06
C GLN A 47 -4.43 -22.31 6.73
N THR A 48 -4.45 -22.19 8.04
CA THR A 48 -3.28 -22.32 8.91
C THR A 48 -3.49 -23.46 9.88
N ASP A 49 -2.41 -24.15 10.23
CA ASP A 49 -2.37 -25.19 11.23
C ASP A 49 -1.19 -24.95 12.16
N ALA A 50 -1.31 -25.40 13.38
CA ALA A 50 -0.26 -25.30 14.39
C ALA A 50 0.02 -26.69 14.98
N LEU A 51 1.29 -27.02 15.13
CA LEU A 51 1.68 -28.20 15.86
C LEU A 51 1.33 -28.03 17.36
N ALA A 52 1.00 -29.12 18.02
CA ALA A 52 0.83 -29.13 19.47
C ALA A 52 2.14 -28.75 20.18
N ASP A 53 2.02 -28.12 21.32
CA ASP A 53 3.17 -27.79 22.14
C ASP A 53 3.94 -29.05 22.53
N VAL A 54 5.26 -28.89 22.70
CA VAL A 54 6.12 -29.99 23.14
C VAL A 54 5.74 -30.41 24.55
N ALA A 55 5.41 -31.67 24.73
CA ALA A 55 5.09 -32.27 26.02
C ALA A 55 5.93 -33.51 26.31
N ALA A 56 6.07 -33.83 27.59
CA ALA A 56 6.69 -35.10 27.99
C ALA A 56 5.85 -36.27 27.46
N ASN A 57 6.49 -37.22 26.76
CA ASN A 57 5.85 -38.34 26.09
C ASN A 57 6.43 -39.67 26.53
N ALA A 58 6.81 -39.77 27.81
CA ALA A 58 7.26 -41.03 28.37
C ALA A 58 6.05 -41.87 28.86
N ALA A 59 5.93 -43.07 28.40
CA ALA A 59 4.88 -43.99 28.81
C ALA A 59 5.45 -45.16 29.62
N VAL A 60 4.67 -45.68 30.54
CA VAL A 60 5.02 -46.89 31.28
C VAL A 60 4.78 -48.10 30.39
N GLU A 61 5.67 -49.09 30.49
CA GLU A 61 5.52 -50.38 29.78
C GLU A 61 4.16 -51.02 30.06
N GLY A 62 3.44 -51.36 28.98
CA GLY A 62 2.07 -51.94 29.11
C GLY A 62 0.95 -50.94 29.33
N ALA A 63 1.22 -49.61 29.28
CA ALA A 63 0.17 -48.62 29.43
C ALA A 63 -0.80 -48.62 28.22
N SER A 64 -2.10 -48.45 28.51
CA SER A 64 -3.10 -48.29 27.46
C SER A 64 -2.94 -46.98 26.75
N ILE A 65 -3.04 -46.99 25.43
CA ILE A 65 -2.92 -45.78 24.56
C ILE A 65 -4.23 -45.02 24.61
N THR A 66 -4.19 -43.72 24.97
CA THR A 66 -5.32 -42.78 24.88
C THR A 66 -5.19 -41.97 23.59
N TYR A 67 -6.24 -41.96 22.79
CA TYR A 67 -6.27 -41.18 21.54
C TYR A 67 -6.69 -39.75 21.84
N PRO A 68 -5.82 -38.75 21.57
CA PRO A 68 -6.21 -37.36 21.74
C PRO A 68 -7.16 -36.91 20.62
N THR A 69 -8.01 -35.93 20.95
CA THR A 69 -8.81 -35.24 19.93
C THR A 69 -7.92 -34.33 19.10
N LEU A 70 -7.99 -34.47 17.78
CA LEU A 70 -7.23 -33.63 16.85
C LEU A 70 -7.86 -32.26 16.70
N SER A 71 -7.05 -31.22 16.63
CA SER A 71 -7.49 -29.85 16.36
C SER A 71 -7.74 -29.65 14.86
N ALA A 72 -8.79 -28.93 14.53
CA ALA A 72 -9.08 -28.54 13.16
C ALA A 72 -8.21 -27.34 12.72
N THR A 73 -7.90 -27.27 11.42
CA THR A 73 -7.23 -26.12 10.83
C THR A 73 -8.05 -24.83 10.95
N THR A 74 -7.39 -23.69 11.09
CA THR A 74 -8.03 -22.37 11.14
C THR A 74 -8.06 -21.73 9.75
N LYS A 75 -9.25 -21.29 9.32
CA LYS A 75 -9.43 -20.60 8.05
C LYS A 75 -9.31 -19.10 8.22
N LEU A 76 -8.39 -18.48 7.49
CA LEU A 76 -8.19 -17.04 7.42
C LEU A 76 -8.74 -16.50 6.10
N THR A 77 -9.21 -15.26 6.12
CA THR A 77 -9.85 -14.61 4.98
C THR A 77 -9.34 -13.18 4.82
N ASN A 78 -8.92 -12.81 3.62
CA ASN A 78 -8.64 -11.43 3.24
C ASN A 78 -9.50 -11.02 2.03
N TYR A 79 -9.69 -9.73 1.82
CA TYR A 79 -10.50 -9.21 0.72
C TYR A 79 -9.66 -8.40 -0.25
N THR A 80 -10.01 -8.47 -1.54
CA THR A 80 -9.39 -7.62 -2.56
C THR A 80 -9.89 -6.19 -2.42
N GLN A 81 -9.00 -5.22 -2.64
CA GLN A 81 -9.30 -3.80 -2.58
C GLN A 81 -9.19 -3.18 -3.97
N ILE A 82 -10.06 -2.24 -4.28
CA ILE A 82 -9.97 -1.42 -5.50
C ILE A 82 -9.33 -0.09 -5.11
N SER A 83 -8.22 0.24 -5.72
CA SER A 83 -7.55 1.53 -5.54
C SER A 83 -7.63 2.32 -6.83
N THR A 84 -8.08 3.56 -6.76
CA THR A 84 -8.29 4.43 -7.93
C THR A 84 -7.66 5.80 -7.71
N LYS A 85 -7.17 6.40 -8.79
CA LYS A 85 -6.68 7.78 -8.83
C LYS A 85 -7.24 8.40 -10.10
N ALA A 86 -8.11 9.39 -9.96
CA ALA A 86 -8.70 10.10 -11.08
C ALA A 86 -7.88 11.35 -11.40
N ILE A 87 -7.68 11.64 -12.68
CA ILE A 87 -7.04 12.86 -13.18
C ILE A 87 -7.93 13.45 -14.27
N GLN A 88 -7.94 14.77 -14.34
CA GLN A 88 -8.62 15.50 -15.41
C GLN A 88 -7.77 16.70 -15.81
N VAL A 89 -7.51 16.83 -17.10
CA VAL A 89 -6.81 17.96 -17.70
C VAL A 89 -7.73 18.58 -18.73
N SER A 90 -7.86 19.91 -18.73
CA SER A 90 -8.65 20.60 -19.76
C SER A 90 -7.94 20.57 -21.10
N GLY A 91 -8.68 20.45 -22.20
CA GLY A 91 -8.10 20.46 -23.54
C GLY A 91 -7.29 21.72 -23.86
N THR A 92 -7.69 22.87 -23.33
CA THR A 92 -6.96 24.12 -23.47
C THR A 92 -5.59 24.05 -22.79
N ASN A 93 -5.50 23.46 -21.58
CA ASN A 93 -4.24 23.31 -20.86
C ASN A 93 -3.30 22.33 -21.54
N ASP A 94 -3.81 21.28 -22.16
CA ASP A 94 -3.01 20.30 -22.92
C ASP A 94 -2.50 20.86 -24.25
N ALA A 95 -3.22 21.84 -24.83
CA ALA A 95 -2.85 22.52 -26.08
C ALA A 95 -1.79 23.63 -25.88
N VAL A 96 -1.61 24.13 -24.66
CA VAL A 96 -0.64 25.21 -24.37
C VAL A 96 0.74 24.61 -24.07
N THR A 97 1.77 25.19 -24.66
CA THR A 97 3.15 24.80 -24.40
C THR A 97 3.58 25.16 -22.99
N SER A 98 3.93 24.18 -22.17
CA SER A 98 4.41 24.34 -20.80
C SER A 98 5.89 24.03 -20.70
N ALA A 99 6.64 24.80 -19.90
CA ALA A 99 8.04 24.52 -19.62
C ALA A 99 8.20 23.19 -18.88
N GLY A 100 9.21 22.40 -19.25
CA GLY A 100 9.56 21.13 -18.61
C GLY A 100 8.67 19.93 -18.95
N ARG A 101 7.68 20.09 -19.84
CA ARG A 101 6.81 18.97 -20.27
C ARG A 101 6.14 19.24 -21.62
N ASN A 102 6.13 18.21 -22.46
CA ASN A 102 5.54 18.31 -23.80
C ASN A 102 4.02 18.02 -23.80
N ASN A 103 3.53 17.24 -22.84
CA ASN A 103 2.12 16.85 -22.73
C ASN A 103 1.73 16.79 -21.27
N GLU A 104 0.76 17.62 -20.89
CA GLU A 104 0.31 17.74 -19.49
C GLU A 104 -0.41 16.46 -19.03
N LEU A 105 -1.27 15.90 -19.86
CA LEU A 105 -2.00 14.68 -19.53
C LEU A 105 -1.05 13.51 -19.26
N ALA A 106 -0.06 13.29 -20.13
CA ALA A 106 0.91 12.21 -19.97
C ALA A 106 1.73 12.37 -18.68
N TYR A 107 2.15 13.61 -18.37
CA TYR A 107 2.85 13.91 -17.12
C TYR A 107 1.99 13.60 -15.89
N GLN A 108 0.73 14.03 -15.87
CA GLN A 108 -0.17 13.79 -14.74
C GLN A 108 -0.53 12.30 -14.59
N VAL A 109 -0.65 11.54 -15.68
CA VAL A 109 -0.83 10.08 -15.64
C VAL A 109 0.37 9.40 -14.99
N ALA A 110 1.58 9.75 -15.42
CA ALA A 110 2.81 9.19 -14.85
C ALA A 110 2.97 9.52 -13.37
N LYS A 111 2.64 10.75 -12.98
CA LYS A 111 2.64 11.21 -11.58
C LYS A 111 1.62 10.44 -10.75
N SER A 112 0.37 10.36 -11.20
CA SER A 112 -0.72 9.67 -10.50
C SER A 112 -0.47 8.16 -10.37
N ALA A 113 0.20 7.53 -11.34
CA ALA A 113 0.61 6.13 -11.23
C ALA A 113 1.61 5.90 -10.07
N LYS A 114 2.55 6.83 -9.86
CA LYS A 114 3.48 6.78 -8.73
C LYS A 114 2.75 7.01 -7.40
N GLU A 115 1.84 7.97 -7.36
CA GLU A 115 1.01 8.26 -6.19
C GLU A 115 0.15 7.04 -5.81
N LEU A 116 -0.50 6.39 -6.81
CA LEU A 116 -1.31 5.20 -6.59
C LEU A 116 -0.49 4.04 -6.00
N LYS A 117 0.73 3.83 -6.49
CA LYS A 117 1.63 2.81 -5.92
C LYS A 117 1.96 3.09 -4.45
N ARG A 118 2.20 4.35 -4.09
CA ARG A 118 2.43 4.75 -2.69
C ARG A 118 1.19 4.53 -1.82
N ASP A 119 0.01 4.87 -2.32
CA ASP A 119 -1.25 4.63 -1.61
C ASP A 119 -1.46 3.12 -1.36
N MET A 120 -1.13 2.27 -2.34
CA MET A 120 -1.17 0.81 -2.19
C MET A 120 -0.15 0.30 -1.18
N GLU A 121 1.07 0.81 -1.19
CA GLU A 121 2.12 0.48 -0.21
C GLU A 121 1.67 0.79 1.22
N VAL A 122 1.10 1.97 1.45
CA VAL A 122 0.56 2.37 2.75
C VAL A 122 -0.60 1.45 3.18
N ALA A 123 -1.51 1.10 2.26
CA ALA A 123 -2.60 0.19 2.57
C ALA A 123 -2.10 -1.21 2.98
N LEU A 124 -1.06 -1.72 2.32
CA LEU A 124 -0.45 -3.02 2.63
C LEU A 124 0.28 -3.04 3.96
N LEU A 125 0.93 -1.93 4.34
CA LEU A 125 1.72 -1.81 5.58
C LEU A 125 0.89 -1.31 6.77
N SER A 126 -0.34 -0.83 6.56
CA SER A 126 -1.18 -0.29 7.61
C SER A 126 -1.74 -1.38 8.53
N ASN A 127 -2.08 -0.99 9.76
CA ASN A 127 -2.80 -1.85 10.70
C ASN A 127 -4.32 -1.68 10.53
N VAL A 128 -4.81 -1.91 9.32
CA VAL A 128 -6.24 -1.85 8.98
C VAL A 128 -6.76 -3.26 8.77
N ALA A 129 -7.80 -3.63 9.50
CA ALA A 129 -8.43 -4.92 9.36
C ALA A 129 -9.12 -5.10 8.00
N ALA A 130 -9.12 -6.34 7.51
CA ALA A 130 -9.84 -6.72 6.31
C ALA A 130 -11.35 -6.48 6.48
N ALA A 131 -12.01 -5.91 5.47
CA ALA A 131 -13.45 -5.65 5.47
C ALA A 131 -14.08 -6.09 4.14
N ALA A 132 -15.17 -6.85 4.23
CA ALA A 132 -15.89 -7.35 3.04
C ALA A 132 -16.54 -6.23 2.22
N GLY A 133 -16.86 -5.11 2.87
CA GLY A 133 -17.61 -4.02 2.25
C GLY A 133 -19.05 -4.40 1.87
N ASN A 134 -19.76 -3.46 1.27
CA ASN A 134 -21.10 -3.63 0.72
C ASN A 134 -21.32 -2.61 -0.43
N ALA A 135 -22.55 -2.44 -0.89
CA ALA A 135 -22.87 -1.52 -1.98
C ALA A 135 -22.52 -0.04 -1.69
N THR A 136 -22.44 0.36 -0.44
CA THR A 136 -22.14 1.74 0.00
C THR A 136 -20.78 1.90 0.70
N THR A 137 -20.19 0.79 1.14
CA THR A 137 -18.91 0.78 1.87
C THR A 137 -17.87 -0.01 1.08
N ALA A 138 -16.75 0.62 0.76
CA ALA A 138 -15.67 -0.01 0.02
C ALA A 138 -15.06 -1.21 0.76
N ARG A 139 -14.74 -2.28 0.02
CA ARG A 139 -13.92 -3.37 0.54
C ARG A 139 -12.53 -2.88 0.87
N LYS A 140 -11.96 -3.40 1.96
CA LYS A 140 -10.59 -3.10 2.39
C LYS A 140 -9.80 -4.39 2.54
N SER A 141 -8.60 -4.40 2.00
CA SER A 141 -7.62 -5.44 2.25
C SER A 141 -7.02 -5.26 3.65
N GLY A 142 -6.87 -6.33 4.40
CA GLY A 142 -6.12 -6.31 5.66
C GLY A 142 -4.65 -6.09 5.38
N GLY A 143 -4.06 -5.12 6.08
CA GLY A 143 -2.63 -4.85 6.00
C GLY A 143 -1.80 -5.90 6.73
N VAL A 144 -0.51 -5.98 6.44
CA VAL A 144 0.41 -6.98 7.01
C VAL A 144 0.40 -6.99 8.54
N GLN A 145 0.30 -5.82 9.16
CA GLN A 145 0.33 -5.69 10.61
C GLN A 145 -0.86 -6.38 11.31
N THR A 146 -1.99 -6.56 10.62
CA THR A 146 -3.17 -7.24 11.19
C THR A 146 -3.01 -8.76 11.29
N TRP A 147 -2.07 -9.32 10.54
CA TRP A 147 -1.80 -10.77 10.50
C TRP A 147 -0.69 -11.19 11.45
N ILE A 148 0.10 -10.24 11.95
CA ILE A 148 1.20 -10.48 12.90
C ILE A 148 0.64 -10.35 14.31
N SER A 149 0.43 -11.49 14.99
CA SER A 149 -0.13 -11.54 16.36
C SER A 149 0.90 -11.91 17.42
N SER A 150 2.04 -12.49 17.03
CA SER A 150 3.12 -12.92 17.93
C SER A 150 4.44 -12.23 17.53
N ASN A 151 5.39 -12.16 18.45
CA ASN A 151 6.72 -11.54 18.24
C ASN A 151 6.62 -10.07 17.78
N VAL A 152 5.65 -9.34 18.34
CA VAL A 152 5.42 -7.92 18.04
C VAL A 152 6.17 -7.07 19.06
N SER A 153 7.05 -6.19 18.59
CA SER A 153 7.65 -5.13 19.39
C SER A 153 6.93 -3.82 19.06
N ALA A 154 5.96 -3.46 19.89
CA ALA A 154 5.26 -2.18 19.79
C ALA A 154 5.93 -1.18 20.76
N GLY A 155 6.30 0.02 20.27
CA GLY A 155 6.77 1.12 21.12
C GLY A 155 5.70 1.57 22.12
N ALA A 156 6.06 2.41 23.07
CA ALA A 156 5.15 2.94 24.08
C ALA A 156 3.92 3.58 23.39
N GLY A 157 2.71 3.07 23.68
CA GLY A 157 1.46 3.46 23.03
C GLY A 157 1.15 2.74 21.73
N GLY A 158 1.98 1.80 21.29
CA GLY A 158 1.69 0.93 20.15
C GLY A 158 0.73 -0.20 20.55
N SER A 159 -0.35 -0.40 19.78
CA SER A 159 -1.24 -1.55 19.95
C SER A 159 -0.65 -2.74 19.20
N GLY A 160 -0.28 -3.78 19.93
CA GLY A 160 -0.02 -5.09 19.35
C GLY A 160 -1.34 -5.69 18.88
N SER A 161 -1.37 -6.18 17.64
CA SER A 161 -2.48 -6.85 16.95
C SER A 161 -3.85 -6.16 16.94
N GLY A 162 -4.25 -5.67 15.80
CA GLY A 162 -5.65 -5.46 15.42
C GLY A 162 -6.37 -4.21 15.92
N GLY A 163 -5.73 -3.35 16.69
CA GLY A 163 -6.32 -2.09 17.16
C GLY A 163 -5.62 -0.90 16.50
N GLY A 164 -6.10 -0.48 15.33
CA GLY A 164 -5.53 0.65 14.62
C GLY A 164 -5.67 1.94 15.39
N ALA A 165 -4.56 2.43 15.94
CA ALA A 165 -4.39 3.84 16.19
C ALA A 165 -3.69 4.42 14.95
N ALA A 166 -4.42 5.22 14.20
CA ALA A 166 -3.85 6.01 13.12
C ALA A 166 -2.78 6.93 13.69
N ARG A 167 -1.59 6.92 13.09
CA ARG A 167 -0.60 7.97 13.22
C ARG A 167 -0.72 8.93 12.07
#